data_0cbb30bed9755bcd56495b0a753faef2
#
_entry.id   0cbb30bed9755bcd56495b0a753faef2
#
_cell.length_a   1.000
_cell.length_b   1.000
_cell.length_c   1.000
_cell.angle_alpha   90.00
_cell.angle_beta   90.00
_cell.angle_gamma   90.00
#
_symmetry.space_group_name_H-M   'P 1'
#
loop_
_entity.id
_entity.type
_entity.pdbx_description
1 polymer ?
#
loop_
_entity_poly.entity_id
_entity_poly.type
_entity_poly.pdbx_seq_one_letter_code
_entity_poly.pdbx_strand_id
1 'polypeptide(L)'
;RKAGVTEEAILTPREAYTLIEQTIRRFRFPRMVRYFCELAGVSRSGYYAWLRQTDQHMERERNDEKDYELIQEIFYRKEKKCGARFIKMELENTKGICMNLKRIYRMMHKYHLVTKVRRANPYKQIAKATQEHKT
;
A
#
# COMPACT_ATOMS: atom_id res chain seq x y z
N ARG A 1 -37.18 13.27 7.73
CA ARG A 1 -37.15 12.58 7.69
C ARG A 1 -36.37 11.85 7.78
N LYS A 2 -35.98 11.84 7.90
CA LYS A 2 -35.24 10.96 7.36
C LYS A 2 -33.82 11.19 7.28
N ALA A 3 -33.32 12.28 7.80
CA ALA A 3 -31.89 12.63 7.76
C ALA A 3 -31.01 11.53 8.37
N GLY A 4 -31.36 11.00 9.50
CA GLY A 4 -30.62 9.91 10.14
C GLY A 4 -30.72 8.59 9.37
N VAL A 5 -31.87 8.29 8.85
CA VAL A 5 -32.09 7.09 8.03
C VAL A 5 -31.34 7.18 6.72
N THR A 6 -31.29 8.37 6.15
CA THR A 6 -30.57 8.60 4.91
C THR A 6 -29.07 8.41 5.10
N GLU A 7 -28.52 8.91 6.19
CA GLU A 7 -27.10 8.74 6.52
C GLU A 7 -26.73 7.27 6.69
N GLU A 8 -27.54 6.51 7.43
CA GLU A 8 -27.32 5.09 7.62
C GLU A 8 -27.41 4.29 6.33
N ALA A 9 -28.23 4.73 5.38
CA ALA A 9 -28.40 4.08 4.10
C ALA A 9 -27.33 4.41 3.08
N ILE A 10 -26.55 5.45 3.32
CA ILE A 10 -25.52 5.89 2.37
C ILE A 10 -24.25 5.03 2.57
N LEU A 11 -24.13 4.03 1.71
CA LEU A 11 -22.91 3.23 1.61
C LEU A 11 -22.11 3.71 0.40
N THR A 12 -20.78 3.70 0.53
CA THR A 12 -19.94 3.92 -0.64
C THR A 12 -20.11 2.75 -1.60
N PRO A 13 -19.90 2.94 -2.91
CA PRO A 13 -19.99 1.83 -3.87
C PRO A 13 -19.12 0.62 -3.49
N ARG A 14 -17.94 0.86 -2.93
CA ARG A 14 -17.06 -0.22 -2.46
C ARG A 14 -17.68 -1.05 -1.35
N GLU A 15 -18.27 -0.38 -0.37
CA GLU A 15 -18.94 -1.05 0.75
C GLU A 15 -20.13 -1.87 0.25
N ALA A 16 -20.90 -1.32 -0.67
CA ALA A 16 -22.03 -2.01 -1.30
C ALA A 16 -21.56 -3.26 -2.04
N TYR A 17 -20.50 -3.16 -2.83
CA TYR A 17 -19.93 -4.31 -3.56
C TYR A 17 -19.41 -5.39 -2.61
N THR A 18 -18.75 -4.98 -1.53
CA THR A 18 -18.24 -5.91 -0.50
C THR A 18 -19.37 -6.69 0.15
N LEU A 19 -20.45 -5.99 0.53
CA LEU A 19 -21.64 -6.63 1.13
C LEU A 19 -22.32 -7.59 0.16
N ILE A 20 -22.45 -7.21 -1.10
CA ILE A 20 -23.04 -8.05 -2.15
C ILE A 20 -22.23 -9.34 -2.31
N GLU A 21 -20.90 -9.22 -2.42
CA GLU A 21 -20.02 -10.38 -2.56
C GLU A 21 -20.09 -11.30 -1.36
N GLN A 22 -20.00 -10.74 -0.16
CA GLN A 22 -20.11 -11.51 1.09
C GLN A 22 -21.45 -12.25 1.20
N THR A 23 -22.53 -11.60 0.85
CA THR A 23 -23.86 -12.18 0.87
C THR A 23 -23.99 -13.35 -0.11
N ILE A 24 -23.49 -13.15 -1.33
CA ILE A 24 -23.52 -14.19 -2.37
C ILE A 24 -22.68 -15.40 -1.94
N ARG A 25 -21.48 -15.17 -1.40
CA ARG A 25 -20.60 -16.26 -0.93
C ARG A 25 -21.20 -17.00 0.25
N ARG A 26 -21.73 -16.27 1.21
CA ARG A 26 -22.26 -16.85 2.45
C ARG A 26 -23.50 -17.71 2.21
N PHE A 27 -24.42 -17.22 1.42
CA PHE A 27 -25.71 -17.89 1.17
C PHE A 27 -25.75 -18.66 -0.15
N ARG A 28 -24.70 -18.55 -0.97
CA ARG A 28 -24.59 -19.22 -2.28
C ARG A 28 -25.80 -18.97 -3.19
N PHE A 29 -26.20 -17.70 -3.31
CA PHE A 29 -27.29 -17.31 -4.18
C PHE A 29 -26.82 -17.19 -5.63
N PRO A 30 -27.16 -18.15 -6.51
CA PRO A 30 -26.82 -18.00 -7.93
C PRO A 30 -27.69 -16.95 -8.60
N ARG A 31 -27.13 -16.21 -9.50
CA ARG A 31 -27.88 -15.26 -10.35
C ARG A 31 -28.60 -14.11 -9.61
N MET A 32 -28.20 -13.82 -8.39
CA MET A 32 -28.79 -12.74 -7.59
C MET A 32 -28.05 -11.41 -7.68
N VAL A 33 -26.99 -11.33 -8.49
CA VAL A 33 -26.19 -10.12 -8.63
C VAL A 33 -27.03 -8.93 -9.08
N ARG A 34 -27.88 -9.12 -10.07
CA ARG A 34 -28.77 -8.06 -10.56
C ARG A 34 -29.67 -7.52 -9.46
N TYR A 35 -30.30 -8.40 -8.72
CA TYR A 35 -31.20 -8.04 -7.62
C TYR A 35 -30.49 -7.24 -6.54
N PHE A 36 -29.35 -7.71 -6.08
CA PHE A 36 -28.58 -7.03 -5.04
C PHE A 36 -28.02 -5.69 -5.50
N CYS A 37 -27.58 -5.60 -6.76
CA CYS A 37 -27.11 -4.32 -7.33
C CYS A 37 -28.23 -3.29 -7.41
N GLU A 38 -29.41 -3.69 -7.84
CA GLU A 38 -30.59 -2.82 -7.89
C GLU A 38 -30.99 -2.37 -6.48
N LEU A 39 -30.98 -3.30 -5.50
CA LEU A 39 -31.30 -3.00 -4.12
C LEU A 39 -30.32 -2.01 -3.49
N ALA A 40 -29.03 -2.16 -3.79
CA ALA A 40 -27.98 -1.28 -3.28
C ALA A 40 -27.81 0.03 -4.06
N GLY A 41 -28.49 0.15 -5.20
CA GLY A 41 -28.38 1.32 -6.05
C GLY A 41 -27.07 1.45 -6.82
N VAL A 42 -26.43 0.34 -7.14
CA VAL A 42 -25.16 0.28 -7.88
C VAL A 42 -25.34 -0.45 -9.21
N SER A 43 -24.44 -0.20 -10.17
CA SER A 43 -24.50 -0.87 -11.46
C SER A 43 -23.86 -2.26 -11.41
N ARG A 44 -24.38 -3.19 -12.21
CA ARG A 44 -23.77 -4.52 -12.36
C ARG A 44 -22.40 -4.43 -13.00
N SER A 45 -22.23 -3.55 -13.97
CA SER A 45 -20.94 -3.31 -14.62
C SER A 45 -19.88 -2.88 -13.62
N GLY A 46 -20.23 -1.95 -12.73
CA GLY A 46 -19.37 -1.48 -11.66
C GLY A 46 -18.98 -2.59 -10.69
N TYR A 47 -19.95 -3.44 -10.33
CA TYR A 47 -19.71 -4.59 -9.46
C TYR A 47 -18.71 -5.58 -10.06
N TYR A 48 -18.90 -5.96 -11.31
CA TYR A 48 -17.99 -6.89 -11.98
C TYR A 48 -16.59 -6.30 -12.20
N ALA A 49 -16.52 -5.00 -12.52
CA ALA A 49 -15.24 -4.29 -12.62
C ALA A 49 -14.49 -4.29 -11.27
N TRP A 50 -15.23 -4.04 -10.19
CA TRP A 50 -14.68 -4.08 -8.83
C TRP A 50 -14.16 -5.47 -8.46
N LEU A 51 -14.89 -6.54 -8.79
CA LEU A 51 -14.44 -7.92 -8.56
C LEU A 51 -13.11 -8.21 -9.25
N ARG A 52 -12.99 -7.82 -10.52
CA ARG A 52 -11.73 -8.00 -11.28
C ARG A 52 -10.58 -7.23 -10.64
N GLN A 53 -10.84 -5.99 -10.23
CA GLN A 53 -9.83 -5.17 -9.55
C GLN A 53 -9.44 -5.75 -8.19
N THR A 54 -10.38 -6.31 -7.45
CA THR A 54 -10.12 -6.93 -6.15
C THR A 54 -9.16 -8.10 -6.29
N ASP A 55 -9.36 -8.97 -7.27
CA ASP A 55 -8.46 -10.09 -7.53
C ASP A 55 -7.05 -9.58 -7.86
N GLN A 56 -6.93 -8.56 -8.70
CA GLN A 56 -5.65 -7.93 -9.04
C GLN A 56 -5.00 -7.28 -7.81
N HIS A 57 -5.79 -6.65 -6.95
CA HIS A 57 -5.27 -6.06 -5.71
C HIS A 57 -4.74 -7.13 -4.77
N MET A 58 -5.44 -8.22 -4.60
CA MET A 58 -4.99 -9.33 -3.76
C MET A 58 -3.69 -9.95 -4.29
N GLU A 59 -3.57 -10.08 -5.59
CA GLU A 59 -2.35 -10.57 -6.22
C GLU A 59 -1.18 -9.60 -6.02
N ARG A 60 -1.42 -8.30 -6.18
CA ARG A 60 -0.42 -7.26 -5.91
C ARG A 60 0.02 -7.28 -4.44
N GLU A 61 -0.92 -7.43 -3.52
CA GLU A 61 -0.59 -7.52 -2.09
C GLU A 61 0.29 -8.73 -1.78
N ARG A 62 0.00 -9.89 -2.35
CA ARG A 62 0.84 -11.09 -2.19
C ARG A 62 2.24 -10.86 -2.74
N ASN A 63 2.34 -10.22 -3.90
CA ASN A 63 3.63 -9.89 -4.50
C ASN A 63 4.39 -8.86 -3.67
N ASP A 64 3.68 -7.87 -3.13
CA ASP A 64 4.26 -6.87 -2.24
C ASP A 64 4.79 -7.52 -0.95
N GLU A 65 4.07 -8.45 -0.36
CA GLU A 65 4.52 -9.19 0.83
C GLU A 65 5.81 -9.96 0.56
N LYS A 66 5.90 -10.65 -0.58
CA LYS A 66 7.11 -11.37 -0.98
C LYS A 66 8.29 -10.41 -1.15
N ASP A 67 8.07 -9.31 -1.84
CA ASP A 67 9.11 -8.30 -2.04
C ASP A 67 9.52 -7.66 -0.71
N TYR A 68 8.55 -7.43 0.18
CA TYR A 68 8.82 -6.90 1.52
C TYR A 68 9.70 -7.83 2.34
N GLU A 69 9.47 -9.14 2.31
CA GLU A 69 10.32 -10.10 3.01
C GLU A 69 11.78 -9.98 2.59
N LEU A 70 12.02 -9.85 1.28
CA LEU A 70 13.36 -9.66 0.72
C LEU A 70 14.00 -8.35 1.17
N ILE A 71 13.24 -7.27 1.09
CA ILE A 71 13.70 -5.93 1.49
C ILE A 71 13.93 -5.87 3.00
N GLN A 72 13.02 -6.42 3.78
CA GLN A 72 13.09 -6.46 5.24
C GLN A 72 14.35 -7.17 5.72
N GLU A 73 14.67 -8.31 5.14
CA GLU A 73 15.86 -9.09 5.48
C GLU A 73 17.13 -8.25 5.35
N ILE A 74 17.30 -7.57 4.23
CA ILE A 74 18.47 -6.71 3.98
C ILE A 74 18.48 -5.51 4.91
N PHE A 75 17.32 -4.87 5.08
CA PHE A 75 17.19 -3.67 5.91
C PHE A 75 17.56 -3.93 7.38
N TYR A 76 17.06 -5.00 7.96
CA TYR A 76 17.36 -5.35 9.35
C TYR A 76 18.77 -5.93 9.53
N ARG A 77 19.28 -6.66 8.53
CA ARG A 77 20.67 -7.15 8.55
C ARG A 77 21.66 -5.99 8.65
N LYS A 78 21.35 -4.87 8.03
CA LYS A 78 22.16 -3.65 8.08
C LYS A 78 21.76 -2.70 9.20
N GLU A 79 21.04 -3.18 10.20
CA GLU A 79 20.60 -2.41 11.36
C GLU A 79 19.86 -1.11 11.01
N LYS A 80 19.01 -1.15 9.99
CA LYS A 80 18.25 0.01 9.50
C LYS A 80 19.11 1.17 8.97
N LYS A 81 20.37 0.92 8.65
CA LYS A 81 21.31 1.95 8.18
C LYS A 81 21.41 2.05 6.67
N CYS A 82 20.65 1.25 5.93
CA CYS A 82 20.69 1.24 4.46
C CYS A 82 19.47 1.90 3.84
N GLY A 83 19.69 2.61 2.75
CA GLY A 83 18.62 3.21 1.95
C GLY A 83 18.20 2.31 0.79
N ALA A 84 17.21 2.79 0.01
CA ALA A 84 16.64 2.03 -1.09
C ALA A 84 17.68 1.65 -2.17
N ARG A 85 18.62 2.52 -2.46
CA ARG A 85 19.67 2.25 -3.46
C ARG A 85 20.58 1.10 -3.01
N PHE A 86 20.93 1.06 -1.74
CA PHE A 86 21.73 -0.03 -1.18
C PHE A 86 20.96 -1.34 -1.23
N ILE A 87 19.68 -1.32 -0.87
CA ILE A 87 18.80 -2.50 -0.91
C ILE A 87 18.71 -3.04 -2.33
N LYS A 88 18.58 -2.16 -3.33
CA LYS A 88 18.56 -2.56 -4.73
C LYS A 88 19.86 -3.27 -5.13
N MET A 89 20.99 -2.70 -4.77
CA MET A 89 22.31 -3.27 -5.04
C MET A 89 22.47 -4.65 -4.40
N GLU A 90 22.10 -4.78 -3.13
CA GLU A 90 22.18 -6.05 -2.41
C GLU A 90 21.26 -7.13 -3.00
N LEU A 91 20.06 -6.76 -3.43
CA LEU A 91 19.14 -7.70 -4.09
C LEU A 91 19.74 -8.23 -5.39
N GLU A 92 20.36 -7.36 -6.18
CA GLU A 92 21.04 -7.76 -7.43
C GLU A 92 22.24 -8.65 -7.16
N ASN A 93 23.06 -8.30 -6.18
CA ASN A 93 24.31 -9.02 -5.89
C ASN A 93 24.11 -10.35 -5.16
N THR A 94 23.21 -10.40 -4.18
CA THR A 94 23.02 -11.59 -3.36
C THR A 94 21.97 -12.56 -3.90
N LYS A 95 20.88 -12.04 -4.46
CA LYS A 95 19.74 -12.83 -4.90
C LYS A 95 19.50 -12.82 -6.40
N GLY A 96 20.25 -11.99 -7.13
CA GLY A 96 20.07 -11.83 -8.58
C GLY A 96 18.72 -11.23 -8.96
N ILE A 97 18.05 -10.57 -8.04
CA ILE A 97 16.73 -9.96 -8.26
C ILE A 97 16.92 -8.50 -8.65
N CYS A 98 16.43 -8.14 -9.84
CA CYS A 98 16.45 -6.76 -10.31
C CYS A 98 15.12 -6.09 -9.98
N MET A 99 15.09 -5.24 -8.97
CA MET A 99 13.90 -4.52 -8.55
C MET A 99 14.05 -3.03 -8.82
N ASN A 100 13.00 -2.41 -9.39
CA ASN A 100 13.02 -0.98 -9.68
C ASN A 100 13.08 -0.17 -8.38
N LEU A 101 13.91 0.88 -8.38
CA LEU A 101 14.10 1.77 -7.24
C LEU A 101 12.78 2.38 -6.74
N LYS A 102 11.90 2.79 -7.66
CA LYS A 102 10.57 3.31 -7.31
C LYS A 102 9.74 2.31 -6.52
N ARG A 103 9.83 1.03 -6.88
CA ARG A 103 9.14 -0.05 -6.18
C ARG A 103 9.68 -0.21 -4.77
N ILE A 104 10.99 -0.15 -4.59
CA ILE A 104 11.63 -0.25 -3.28
C ILE A 104 11.20 0.91 -2.38
N TYR A 105 11.20 2.14 -2.89
CA TYR A 105 10.71 3.31 -2.15
C TYR A 105 9.25 3.16 -1.73
N ARG A 106 8.40 2.70 -2.65
CA ARG A 106 6.99 2.44 -2.37
C ARG A 106 6.82 1.42 -1.25
N MET A 107 7.59 0.32 -1.30
CA MET A 107 7.54 -0.74 -0.29
C MET A 107 8.03 -0.24 1.06
N MET A 108 9.13 0.50 1.10
CA MET A 108 9.63 1.09 2.34
C MET A 108 8.62 2.04 2.96
N HIS A 109 7.95 2.87 2.15
CA HIS A 109 6.92 3.78 2.62
C HIS A 109 5.68 3.02 3.14
N LYS A 110 5.23 2.03 2.39
CA LYS A 110 4.05 1.22 2.75
C LYS A 110 4.21 0.49 4.09
N TYR A 111 5.38 -0.06 4.34
CA TYR A 111 5.68 -0.84 5.55
C TYR A 111 6.45 -0.06 6.61
N HIS A 112 6.52 1.25 6.45
CA HIS A 112 7.15 2.16 7.42
C HIS A 112 8.61 1.81 7.75
N LEU A 113 9.38 1.43 6.74
CA LEU A 113 10.80 1.19 6.89
C LEU A 113 11.53 2.53 6.79
N VAL A 114 11.86 3.10 7.93
CA VAL A 114 12.56 4.39 8.00
C VAL A 114 14.05 4.15 8.25
N THR A 115 14.90 4.69 7.37
CA THR A 115 16.34 4.59 7.51
C THR A 115 16.81 5.37 8.72
N LYS A 116 17.67 4.74 9.52
CA LYS A 116 18.28 5.38 10.69
C LYS A 116 19.35 6.37 10.22
N VAL A 117 19.00 7.65 10.24
CA VAL A 117 19.90 8.71 9.77
C VAL A 117 20.98 9.00 10.79
N ARG A 118 22.22 9.11 10.32
CA ARG A 118 23.34 9.53 11.16
C ARG A 118 23.12 10.98 11.59
N ARG A 119 23.30 11.26 12.89
CA ARG A 119 23.21 12.64 13.38
C ARG A 119 24.18 13.54 12.64
N ALA A 120 23.72 14.71 12.22
CA ALA A 120 24.57 15.72 11.65
C ALA A 120 25.66 16.14 12.64
N ASN A 121 26.88 16.29 12.15
CA ASN A 121 27.99 16.73 13.00
C ASN A 121 27.74 18.17 13.44
N PRO A 122 27.58 18.45 14.76
CA PRO A 122 27.29 19.81 15.24
C PRO A 122 28.39 20.81 14.91
N TYR A 123 29.64 20.36 14.84
CA TYR A 123 30.75 21.25 14.49
C TYR A 123 30.69 21.75 13.05
N LYS A 124 30.20 20.92 12.12
CA LYS A 124 29.98 21.33 10.72
C LYS A 124 28.90 22.40 10.60
N GLN A 125 27.85 22.28 11.40
CA GLN A 125 26.76 23.26 11.41
C GLN A 125 27.24 24.61 11.97
N ILE A 126 27.99 24.59 13.05
CA ILE A 126 28.58 25.78 13.67
C ILE A 126 29.53 26.46 12.68
N ALA A 127 30.42 25.71 12.04
CA ALA A 127 31.36 26.24 11.05
C ALA A 127 30.63 26.89 9.87
N LYS A 128 29.54 26.28 9.39
CA LYS A 128 28.74 26.83 8.30
C LYS A 128 28.07 28.15 8.73
N ALA A 129 27.44 28.16 9.90
CA ALA A 129 26.82 29.38 10.42
C ALA A 129 27.83 30.51 10.61
N THR A 130 29.05 30.20 11.08
CA THR A 130 30.12 31.19 11.24
C THR A 130 30.55 31.75 9.87
N GLN A 131 30.62 30.93 8.83
CA GLN A 131 30.95 31.40 7.48
C GLN A 131 29.86 32.31 6.90
N GLU A 132 28.60 31.98 7.11
CA GLU A 132 27.49 32.80 6.65
C GLU A 132 27.45 34.18 7.33
N HIS A 133 27.93 34.29 8.55
CA HIS A 133 27.98 35.57 9.28
C HIS A 133 29.22 36.44 8.95
N LYS A 134 30.20 35.88 8.27
CA LYS A 134 31.42 36.66 7.88
C LYS A 134 31.27 37.48 6.61
N THR A 135 30.18 37.35 5.93
CA THR A 135 29.86 38.17 4.77
C THR A 135 28.98 39.34 5.14
#